data_3ef7df2e59f83a0e894a2f8322a9d7a3
#
_entry.id   3ef7df2e59f83a0e894a2f8322a9d7a3
#
_cell.length_a   1.000
_cell.length_b   1.000
_cell.length_c   1.000
_cell.angle_alpha   90.00
_cell.angle_beta   90.00
_cell.angle_gamma   90.00
#
_symmetry.space_group_name_H-M   'P 1'
#
loop_
_entity.id
_entity.type
_entity.pdbx_description
1 polymer ?
#
loop_
_entity_poly.entity_id
_entity_poly.type
_entity_poly.pdbx_seq_one_letter_code
_entity_poly.pdbx_strand_id
1 'polypeptide(L)'
;VPSMIYALMDHPDSHTRDLSSLETVYYGASAMNPVRLAEAIRRFGPIFAQYYGQSEAPMAITYLAKTDHDEKRLTSCGRPTLFARTALLDTEGNPVPQGEVGEICVAGPLLSGGYWNLPEETARTFTGGWMHTGDMAREDEQGFWYIVDRVKDMIVTGGFNVFPREVADVVFGGAPPVRGS
;
A
#
# COMPACT_ATOMS: atom_id res chain seq x y z
N VAL A 1 -8.76 -0.76 -8.76
CA VAL A 1 -8.80 0.02 -7.50
C VAL A 1 -9.92 -0.51 -6.60
N PRO A 2 -9.84 -0.35 -5.26
CA PRO A 2 -10.84 -0.87 -4.31
C PRO A 2 -12.28 -0.45 -4.61
N SER A 3 -12.51 0.79 -5.01
CA SER A 3 -13.86 1.30 -5.34
C SER A 3 -14.56 0.50 -6.43
N MET A 4 -13.82 -0.02 -7.42
CA MET A 4 -14.39 -0.88 -8.47
C MET A 4 -14.82 -2.25 -7.91
N ILE A 5 -14.04 -2.80 -6.97
CA ILE A 5 -14.40 -4.05 -6.30
C ILE A 5 -15.65 -3.84 -5.45
N TYR A 6 -15.73 -2.72 -4.71
CA TYR A 6 -16.94 -2.39 -3.94
C TYR A 6 -18.16 -2.24 -4.83
N ALA A 7 -18.05 -1.52 -5.95
CA ALA A 7 -19.14 -1.38 -6.91
C ALA A 7 -19.60 -2.74 -7.47
N LEU A 8 -18.65 -3.64 -7.75
CA LEU A 8 -18.97 -5.01 -8.16
C LEU A 8 -19.68 -5.78 -7.05
N MET A 9 -19.21 -5.69 -5.81
CA MET A 9 -19.81 -6.36 -4.66
C MET A 9 -21.24 -5.86 -4.39
N ASP A 10 -21.49 -4.57 -4.56
CA ASP A 10 -22.77 -3.94 -4.28
C ASP A 10 -23.75 -4.04 -5.45
N HIS A 11 -23.31 -4.50 -6.63
CA HIS A 11 -24.18 -4.66 -7.79
C HIS A 11 -25.10 -5.88 -7.64
N PRO A 12 -26.43 -5.76 -7.88
CA PRO A 12 -27.39 -6.86 -7.72
C PRO A 12 -27.03 -8.12 -8.51
N ASP A 13 -26.59 -7.96 -9.75
CA ASP A 13 -26.24 -9.08 -10.63
C ASP A 13 -25.07 -9.91 -10.10
N SER A 14 -24.17 -9.32 -9.31
CA SER A 14 -23.03 -10.04 -8.77
C SER A 14 -23.40 -11.14 -7.77
N HIS A 15 -24.66 -11.15 -7.30
CA HIS A 15 -25.21 -12.20 -6.43
C HIS A 15 -25.76 -13.39 -7.22
N THR A 16 -26.07 -13.21 -8.49
CA THR A 16 -26.75 -14.20 -9.33
C THR A 16 -25.90 -14.75 -10.48
N ARG A 17 -24.85 -14.00 -10.87
CA ARG A 17 -23.94 -14.44 -11.94
C ARG A 17 -22.97 -15.50 -11.45
N ASP A 18 -22.71 -16.48 -12.30
CA ASP A 18 -21.61 -17.40 -12.11
C ASP A 18 -20.27 -16.70 -12.38
N LEU A 19 -19.46 -16.55 -11.33
CA LEU A 19 -18.12 -15.95 -11.36
C LEU A 19 -17.03 -16.99 -11.08
N SER A 20 -17.35 -18.28 -11.15
CA SER A 20 -16.43 -19.39 -10.85
C SER A 20 -15.20 -19.45 -11.78
N SER A 21 -15.28 -18.82 -12.95
CA SER A 21 -14.16 -18.70 -13.89
C SER A 21 -13.13 -17.63 -13.51
N LEU A 22 -13.41 -16.80 -12.50
CA LEU A 22 -12.43 -15.81 -12.01
C LEU A 22 -11.34 -16.51 -11.20
N GLU A 23 -10.13 -16.48 -11.70
CA GLU A 23 -8.97 -17.09 -11.04
C GLU A 23 -8.17 -16.08 -10.22
N THR A 24 -8.12 -14.82 -10.67
CA THR A 24 -7.35 -13.78 -9.97
C THR A 24 -7.97 -12.40 -10.17
N VAL A 25 -8.10 -11.67 -9.09
CA VAL A 25 -8.48 -10.26 -9.06
C VAL A 25 -7.31 -9.46 -8.49
N TYR A 26 -6.64 -8.68 -9.35
CA TYR A 26 -5.60 -7.77 -8.90
C TYR A 26 -6.21 -6.46 -8.40
N TYR A 27 -5.71 -5.98 -7.27
CA TYR A 27 -6.10 -4.69 -6.73
C TYR A 27 -4.88 -3.92 -6.21
N GLY A 28 -5.05 -2.60 -6.03
CA GLY A 28 -3.98 -1.71 -5.58
C GLY A 28 -4.34 -0.25 -5.87
N ALA A 29 -3.34 0.61 -5.95
CA ALA A 29 -3.41 2.06 -6.13
C ALA A 29 -4.00 2.84 -4.94
N SER A 30 -4.68 2.19 -4.00
CA SER A 30 -5.08 2.74 -2.70
C SER A 30 -5.33 1.61 -1.70
N ALA A 31 -5.33 1.96 -0.41
CA ALA A 31 -5.66 1.01 0.64
C ALA A 31 -7.10 0.50 0.49
N MET A 32 -7.28 -0.80 0.64
CA MET A 32 -8.61 -1.43 0.67
C MET A 32 -9.06 -1.59 2.12
N ASN A 33 -10.34 -1.26 2.40
CA ASN A 33 -10.90 -1.48 3.71
C ASN A 33 -10.86 -2.98 4.07
N PRO A 34 -10.24 -3.39 5.19
CA PRO A 34 -10.03 -4.80 5.52
C PRO A 34 -11.33 -5.57 5.72
N VAL A 35 -12.39 -4.93 6.24
CA VAL A 35 -13.71 -5.56 6.41
C VAL A 35 -14.33 -5.90 5.04
N ARG A 36 -14.26 -4.94 4.10
CA ARG A 36 -14.76 -5.14 2.73
C ARG A 36 -13.91 -6.16 1.96
N LEU A 37 -12.59 -6.19 2.20
CA LEU A 37 -11.72 -7.20 1.60
C LEU A 37 -12.05 -8.61 2.14
N ALA A 38 -12.23 -8.76 3.45
CA ALA A 38 -12.64 -10.02 4.04
C ALA A 38 -14.01 -10.49 3.50
N GLU A 39 -14.97 -9.57 3.30
CA GLU A 39 -16.24 -9.86 2.67
C GLU A 39 -16.07 -10.32 1.21
N ALA A 40 -15.22 -9.64 0.42
CA ALA A 40 -14.91 -10.01 -0.95
C ALA A 40 -14.31 -11.42 -1.04
N ILE A 41 -13.36 -11.73 -0.16
CA ILE A 41 -12.72 -13.06 -0.10
C ILE A 41 -13.74 -14.15 0.25
N ARG A 42 -14.61 -13.92 1.23
CA ARG A 42 -15.67 -14.89 1.59
C ARG A 42 -16.63 -15.14 0.43
N ARG A 43 -16.89 -14.12 -0.39
CA ARG A 43 -17.87 -14.18 -1.48
C ARG A 43 -17.32 -14.74 -2.77
N PHE A 44 -16.14 -14.29 -3.17
CA PHE A 44 -15.54 -14.63 -4.46
C PHE A 44 -14.44 -15.70 -4.35
N GLY A 45 -14.07 -16.08 -3.14
CA GLY A 45 -12.97 -17.00 -2.88
C GLY A 45 -11.61 -16.31 -2.72
N PRO A 46 -10.54 -17.09 -2.48
CA PRO A 46 -9.18 -16.60 -2.25
C PRO A 46 -8.48 -16.25 -3.57
N ILE A 47 -9.08 -15.35 -4.35
CA ILE A 47 -8.62 -14.98 -5.70
C ILE A 47 -7.95 -13.60 -5.74
N PHE A 48 -7.91 -12.89 -4.62
CA PHE A 48 -7.37 -11.53 -4.56
C PHE A 48 -5.85 -11.52 -4.45
N ALA A 49 -5.21 -10.61 -5.18
CA ALA A 49 -3.78 -10.34 -5.09
C ALA A 49 -3.55 -8.83 -5.17
N GLN A 50 -2.69 -8.29 -4.31
CA GLN A 50 -2.42 -6.86 -4.26
C GLN A 50 -1.05 -6.53 -4.80
N TYR A 51 -0.97 -5.42 -5.53
CA TYR A 51 0.27 -4.75 -5.84
C TYR A 51 0.28 -3.33 -5.27
N TYR A 52 1.41 -2.97 -4.68
CA TYR A 52 1.72 -1.58 -4.36
C TYR A 52 2.78 -1.08 -5.33
N GLY A 53 2.61 0.14 -5.77
CA GLY A 53 3.51 0.87 -6.62
C GLY A 53 2.99 2.28 -6.86
N GLN A 54 3.78 3.07 -7.58
CA GLN A 54 3.47 4.45 -7.96
C GLN A 54 3.72 4.62 -9.46
N SER A 55 3.37 5.76 -10.03
CA SER A 55 3.65 6.06 -11.45
C SER A 55 5.14 6.04 -11.76
N GLU A 56 5.95 6.42 -10.80
CA GLU A 56 7.41 6.45 -10.84
C GLU A 56 8.04 5.05 -10.78
N ALA A 57 7.35 4.08 -10.16
CA ALA A 57 7.73 2.68 -10.04
C ALA A 57 6.48 1.80 -10.16
N PRO A 58 6.01 1.53 -11.41
CA PRO A 58 4.68 0.97 -11.65
C PRO A 58 4.50 -0.43 -11.08
N MET A 59 3.47 -0.59 -10.21
CA MET A 59 2.83 -1.84 -9.80
C MET A 59 3.73 -2.97 -9.29
N ALA A 60 4.98 -2.71 -8.88
CA ALA A 60 5.88 -3.80 -8.57
C ALA A 60 6.86 -3.53 -7.43
N ILE A 61 6.55 -2.60 -6.53
CA ILE A 61 7.35 -2.36 -5.33
C ILE A 61 7.11 -3.49 -4.35
N THR A 62 5.85 -3.75 -3.97
CA THR A 62 5.49 -4.90 -3.14
C THR A 62 4.32 -5.69 -3.72
N TYR A 63 4.16 -6.93 -3.25
CA TYR A 63 3.14 -7.86 -3.68
C TYR A 63 2.58 -8.66 -2.50
N LEU A 64 1.26 -8.65 -2.32
CA LEU A 64 0.55 -9.55 -1.41
C LEU A 64 -0.10 -10.66 -2.22
N ALA A 65 0.40 -11.87 -2.05
CA ALA A 65 -0.08 -13.03 -2.81
C ALA A 65 -1.48 -13.47 -2.36
N LYS A 66 -2.19 -14.20 -3.21
CA LYS A 66 -3.52 -14.76 -2.88
C LYS A 66 -3.51 -15.57 -1.58
N THR A 67 -2.45 -16.32 -1.34
CA THR A 67 -2.26 -17.15 -0.16
C THR A 67 -1.95 -16.37 1.10
N ASP A 68 -1.59 -15.11 0.98
CA ASP A 68 -1.19 -14.25 2.09
C ASP A 68 -2.32 -13.37 2.62
N HIS A 69 -3.53 -13.48 2.07
CA HIS A 69 -4.72 -12.72 2.48
C HIS A 69 -5.41 -13.35 3.70
N ASP A 70 -4.69 -13.55 4.78
CA ASP A 70 -5.28 -13.91 6.07
C ASP A 70 -5.71 -12.65 6.85
N GLU A 71 -6.50 -12.85 7.92
CA GLU A 71 -7.07 -11.74 8.72
C GLU A 71 -6.02 -10.75 9.25
N LYS A 72 -4.80 -11.21 9.52
CA LYS A 72 -3.72 -10.38 10.06
C LYS A 72 -3.07 -9.50 9.01
N ARG A 73 -3.18 -9.88 7.72
CA ARG A 73 -2.47 -9.25 6.61
C ARG A 73 -3.35 -8.46 5.66
N LEU A 74 -4.65 -8.35 5.93
CA LEU A 74 -5.59 -7.61 5.07
C LEU A 74 -5.25 -6.11 4.93
N THR A 75 -4.45 -5.55 5.83
CA THR A 75 -3.95 -4.17 5.77
C THR A 75 -2.52 -4.06 5.24
N SER A 76 -1.83 -5.18 5.00
CA SER A 76 -0.49 -5.20 4.44
C SER A 76 -0.50 -4.81 2.96
N CYS A 77 0.53 -4.12 2.50
CA CYS A 77 0.80 -3.95 1.07
C CYS A 77 1.64 -5.09 0.48
N GLY A 78 1.94 -6.13 1.26
CA GLY A 78 2.69 -7.30 0.84
C GLY A 78 4.19 -7.23 1.14
N ARG A 79 4.95 -8.08 0.47
CA ARG A 79 6.41 -8.14 0.58
C ARG A 79 7.09 -7.48 -0.62
N PRO A 80 8.32 -6.96 -0.46
CA PRO A 80 9.14 -6.51 -1.58
C PRO A 80 9.22 -7.54 -2.71
N THR A 81 9.11 -7.06 -3.94
CA THR A 81 9.27 -7.91 -5.12
C THR A 81 10.73 -8.05 -5.52
N LEU A 82 11.02 -9.01 -6.38
CA LEU A 82 12.36 -9.18 -6.95
C LEU A 82 12.66 -8.22 -8.12
N PHE A 83 11.70 -7.40 -8.52
CA PHE A 83 11.83 -6.50 -9.67
C PHE A 83 12.53 -5.19 -9.34
N ALA A 84 12.62 -4.85 -8.06
CA ALA A 84 13.27 -3.63 -7.59
C ALA A 84 14.04 -3.91 -6.29
N ARG A 85 15.11 -3.15 -6.07
CA ARG A 85 15.73 -3.06 -4.76
C ARG A 85 14.92 -2.07 -3.94
N THR A 86 14.52 -2.46 -2.75
CA THR A 86 13.70 -1.66 -1.85
C THR A 86 14.32 -1.59 -0.46
N ALA A 87 14.05 -0.51 0.26
CA ALA A 87 14.42 -0.35 1.66
C ALA A 87 13.41 0.55 2.38
N LEU A 88 13.32 0.41 3.70
CA LEU A 88 12.72 1.39 4.58
C LEU A 88 13.85 2.24 5.16
N LEU A 89 13.88 3.55 4.83
CA LEU A 89 14.96 4.44 5.20
C LEU A 89 14.48 5.52 6.19
N ASP A 90 15.39 5.92 7.08
CA ASP A 90 15.20 7.09 7.94
C ASP A 90 15.50 8.40 7.18
N THR A 91 15.39 9.54 7.85
CA THR A 91 15.65 10.86 7.27
C THR A 91 17.13 11.10 6.91
N GLU A 92 18.03 10.27 7.41
CA GLU A 92 19.47 10.32 7.12
C GLU A 92 19.85 9.37 5.96
N GLY A 93 18.88 8.58 5.46
CA GLY A 93 19.07 7.61 4.39
C GLY A 93 19.63 6.27 4.85
N ASN A 94 19.60 5.97 6.15
CA ASN A 94 19.99 4.67 6.68
C ASN A 94 18.79 3.72 6.75
N PRO A 95 18.98 2.40 6.53
CA PRO A 95 17.92 1.43 6.75
C PRO A 95 17.45 1.43 8.22
N VAL A 96 16.14 1.49 8.44
CA VAL A 96 15.57 1.36 9.78
C VAL A 96 15.59 -0.09 10.25
N PRO A 97 15.68 -0.33 11.58
CA PRO A 97 15.50 -1.67 12.15
C PRO A 97 14.12 -2.24 11.84
N GLN A 98 14.02 -3.58 11.81
CA GLN A 98 12.73 -4.26 11.64
C GLN A 98 11.72 -3.85 12.71
N GLY A 99 10.50 -3.56 12.30
CA GLY A 99 9.43 -3.03 13.15
C GLY A 99 9.39 -1.52 13.28
N GLU A 100 10.48 -0.83 12.99
CA GLU A 100 10.56 0.63 12.95
C GLU A 100 9.93 1.18 11.67
N VAL A 101 9.48 2.44 11.75
CA VAL A 101 8.87 3.11 10.60
C VAL A 101 9.94 3.84 9.80
N GLY A 102 9.97 3.59 8.49
CA GLY A 102 10.84 4.29 7.54
C GLY A 102 10.11 4.63 6.25
N GLU A 103 10.68 5.52 5.45
CA GLU A 103 10.18 5.83 4.12
C GLU A 103 10.46 4.66 3.17
N ILE A 104 9.47 4.26 2.39
CA ILE A 104 9.66 3.29 1.31
C ILE A 104 10.53 3.94 0.23
N CYS A 105 11.72 3.41 0.04
CA CYS A 105 12.66 3.84 -1.00
C CYS A 105 12.91 2.70 -1.98
N VAL A 106 13.02 3.06 -3.26
CA VAL A 106 13.07 2.09 -4.38
C VAL A 106 14.23 2.42 -5.30
N ALA A 107 14.94 1.40 -5.77
CA ALA A 107 16.00 1.55 -6.76
C ALA A 107 15.96 0.41 -7.78
N GLY A 108 16.45 0.67 -9.00
CA GLY A 108 16.56 -0.36 -10.03
C GLY A 108 15.94 0.03 -11.36
N PRO A 109 15.89 -0.88 -12.32
CA PRO A 109 15.48 -0.60 -13.70
C PRO A 109 13.99 -0.35 -13.89
N LEU A 110 13.18 -0.59 -12.84
CA LEU A 110 11.74 -0.36 -12.86
C LEU A 110 11.36 1.12 -12.80
N LEU A 111 12.29 1.97 -12.34
CA LEU A 111 12.02 3.39 -12.11
C LEU A 111 11.85 4.18 -13.40
N SER A 112 10.94 5.15 -13.39
CA SER A 112 10.85 6.17 -14.44
C SER A 112 12.12 7.01 -14.48
N GLY A 113 12.37 7.66 -15.63
CA GLY A 113 13.51 8.56 -15.78
C GLY A 113 13.35 9.93 -15.12
N GLY A 114 12.23 10.18 -14.45
CA GLY A 114 11.90 11.45 -13.79
C GLY A 114 10.63 12.10 -14.33
N TYR A 115 10.39 13.34 -13.94
CA TYR A 115 9.21 14.11 -14.32
C TYR A 115 9.51 15.03 -15.52
N TRP A 116 8.60 15.01 -16.50
CA TRP A 116 8.75 15.82 -17.71
C TRP A 116 8.78 17.32 -17.39
N ASN A 117 9.82 18.02 -17.82
CA ASN A 117 10.04 19.46 -17.57
C ASN A 117 10.02 19.88 -16.08
N LEU A 118 10.29 18.98 -15.14
CA LEU A 118 10.35 19.25 -13.71
C LEU A 118 11.68 18.73 -13.10
N PRO A 119 12.83 19.34 -13.47
CA PRO A 119 14.13 18.84 -13.03
C PRO A 119 14.35 18.92 -11.52
N GLU A 120 13.82 19.95 -10.86
CA GLU A 120 13.95 20.12 -9.41
C GLU A 120 13.13 19.07 -8.65
N GLU A 121 11.91 18.76 -9.10
CA GLU A 121 11.07 17.72 -8.51
C GLU A 121 11.69 16.33 -8.74
N THR A 122 12.23 16.11 -9.94
CA THR A 122 12.96 14.88 -10.25
C THR A 122 14.15 14.72 -9.30
N ALA A 123 14.97 15.76 -9.11
CA ALA A 123 16.13 15.70 -8.22
C ALA A 123 15.76 15.48 -6.75
N ARG A 124 14.59 15.97 -6.30
CA ARG A 124 14.08 15.72 -4.95
C ARG A 124 13.60 14.28 -4.77
N THR A 125 12.86 13.78 -5.74
CA THR A 125 12.29 12.42 -5.69
C THR A 125 13.34 11.34 -5.90
N PHE A 126 14.29 11.57 -6.80
CA PHE A 126 15.35 10.61 -7.15
C PHE A 126 16.70 11.12 -6.60
N THR A 127 16.95 10.87 -5.33
CA THR A 127 18.17 11.33 -4.66
C THR A 127 18.86 10.18 -3.91
N GLY A 128 20.17 10.30 -3.66
CA GLY A 128 20.94 9.28 -2.93
C GLY A 128 20.96 7.89 -3.56
N GLY A 129 20.62 7.77 -4.86
CA GLY A 129 20.51 6.47 -5.55
C GLY A 129 19.19 5.75 -5.29
N TRP A 130 18.21 6.44 -4.72
CA TRP A 130 16.87 5.95 -4.43
C TRP A 130 15.80 6.88 -5.00
N MET A 131 14.67 6.29 -5.36
CA MET A 131 13.41 7.00 -5.51
C MET A 131 12.71 7.01 -4.14
N HIS A 132 12.39 8.18 -3.64
CA HIS A 132 11.64 8.40 -2.41
C HIS A 132 10.14 8.41 -2.73
N THR A 133 9.39 7.44 -2.18
CA THR A 133 7.96 7.31 -2.51
C THR A 133 7.08 8.31 -1.78
N GLY A 134 7.57 8.86 -0.68
CA GLY A 134 6.78 9.67 0.25
C GLY A 134 5.81 8.85 1.10
N ASP A 135 5.79 7.53 1.00
CA ASP A 135 4.97 6.65 1.82
C ASP A 135 5.83 6.04 2.94
N MET A 136 5.35 6.15 4.19
CA MET A 136 5.99 5.60 5.37
C MET A 136 5.44 4.20 5.64
N ALA A 137 6.30 3.25 5.96
CA ALA A 137 5.90 1.89 6.26
C ALA A 137 6.74 1.27 7.38
N ARG A 138 6.24 0.20 7.96
CA ARG A 138 6.98 -0.71 8.84
C ARG A 138 6.94 -2.12 8.31
N GLU A 139 7.96 -2.90 8.65
CA GLU A 139 8.07 -4.31 8.29
C GLU A 139 7.78 -5.19 9.49
N ASP A 140 6.96 -6.24 9.34
CA ASP A 140 6.75 -7.23 10.40
C ASP A 140 7.86 -8.31 10.40
N GLU A 141 7.83 -9.19 11.41
CA GLU A 141 8.79 -10.30 11.57
C GLU A 141 8.80 -11.29 10.40
N GLN A 142 7.78 -11.26 9.54
CA GLN A 142 7.63 -12.13 8.39
C GLN A 142 7.96 -11.44 7.07
N GLY A 143 8.41 -10.16 7.12
CA GLY A 143 8.80 -9.39 5.95
C GLY A 143 7.63 -8.74 5.20
N PHE A 144 6.43 -8.68 5.80
CA PHE A 144 5.31 -7.94 5.23
C PHE A 144 5.38 -6.47 5.62
N TRP A 145 5.11 -5.62 4.64
CA TRP A 145 5.10 -4.17 4.83
C TRP A 145 3.69 -3.65 5.04
N TYR A 146 3.58 -2.67 5.94
CA TYR A 146 2.34 -2.00 6.31
C TYR A 146 2.56 -0.50 6.16
N ILE A 147 1.86 0.12 5.21
CA ILE A 147 1.91 1.57 5.01
C ILE A 147 1.16 2.23 6.16
N VAL A 148 1.86 3.06 6.93
CA VAL A 148 1.32 3.76 8.09
C VAL A 148 0.78 5.13 7.74
N ASP A 149 1.51 5.92 6.91
CA ASP A 149 1.07 7.25 6.46
C ASP A 149 1.93 7.75 5.29
N ARG A 150 1.76 9.02 4.94
CA ARG A 150 2.64 9.74 4.04
C ARG A 150 3.56 10.69 4.79
N VAL A 151 4.80 10.86 4.30
CA VAL A 151 5.78 11.82 4.86
C VAL A 151 5.18 13.21 5.03
N LYS A 152 4.45 13.70 4.02
CA LYS A 152 3.83 15.04 4.03
C LYS A 152 2.67 15.20 5.02
N ASP A 153 2.05 14.10 5.42
CA ASP A 153 0.89 14.08 6.32
C ASP A 153 1.31 13.83 7.78
N MET A 154 2.58 13.42 7.99
CA MET A 154 3.18 13.20 9.30
C MET A 154 3.26 14.50 10.11
N ILE A 155 2.80 14.47 11.35
CA ILE A 155 2.86 15.59 12.28
C ILE A 155 4.05 15.39 13.23
N VAL A 156 4.99 16.32 13.20
CA VAL A 156 6.12 16.32 14.14
C VAL A 156 5.77 17.23 15.33
N THR A 157 5.64 16.65 16.53
CA THR A 157 5.32 17.39 17.75
C THR A 157 6.09 16.86 18.94
N GLY A 158 6.74 17.74 19.70
CA GLY A 158 7.49 17.38 20.91
C GLY A 158 8.59 16.34 20.68
N GLY A 159 9.15 16.24 19.47
CA GLY A 159 10.16 15.24 19.11
C GLY A 159 9.59 13.85 18.73
N PHE A 160 8.27 13.73 18.65
CA PHE A 160 7.59 12.51 18.21
C PHE A 160 6.97 12.69 16.82
N ASN A 161 7.05 11.63 16.02
CA ASN A 161 6.32 11.52 14.76
C ASN A 161 4.93 10.96 15.05
N VAL A 162 3.89 11.74 14.75
CA VAL A 162 2.48 11.32 14.87
C VAL A 162 1.95 11.09 13.47
N PHE A 163 1.42 9.91 13.24
CA PHE A 163 0.82 9.50 11.97
C PHE A 163 -0.70 9.65 12.05
N PRO A 164 -1.31 10.63 11.35
CA PRO A 164 -2.75 10.91 11.42
C PRO A 164 -3.62 9.70 11.11
N ARG A 165 -3.17 8.84 10.22
CA ARG A 165 -3.89 7.61 9.87
C ARG A 165 -3.97 6.63 11.06
N GLU A 166 -2.89 6.43 11.82
CA GLU A 166 -2.92 5.58 13.02
C GLU A 166 -3.90 6.13 14.06
N VAL A 167 -3.92 7.47 14.23
CA VAL A 167 -4.89 8.13 15.12
C VAL A 167 -6.32 7.91 14.61
N ALA A 168 -6.55 8.09 13.32
CA ALA A 168 -7.85 7.86 12.70
C ALA A 168 -8.31 6.40 12.83
N ASP A 169 -7.43 5.44 12.61
CA ASP A 169 -7.73 4.01 12.76
C ASP A 169 -8.11 3.65 14.20
N VAL A 170 -7.51 4.28 15.19
CA VAL A 170 -7.88 4.12 16.62
C VAL A 170 -9.22 4.78 16.93
N VAL A 171 -9.42 6.01 16.47
CA VAL A 171 -10.66 6.79 16.75
C VAL A 171 -11.87 6.22 16.02
N PHE A 172 -11.67 5.76 14.76
CA PHE A 172 -12.74 5.25 13.89
C PHE A 172 -12.74 3.74 13.74
N GLY A 173 -11.90 3.02 14.47
CA GLY A 173 -11.69 1.57 14.41
C GLY A 173 -12.88 0.68 14.68
N GLY A 174 -14.06 1.15 14.45
CA GLY A 174 -15.36 0.46 14.48
C GLY A 174 -16.45 1.20 13.70
N ALA A 175 -16.17 2.36 13.11
CA ALA A 175 -17.15 3.12 12.34
C ALA A 175 -17.01 2.87 10.84
N PRO A 176 -18.11 2.68 10.07
CA PRO A 176 -18.06 2.61 8.62
C PRO A 176 -17.58 3.96 8.06
N PRO A 177 -16.87 3.97 6.92
CA PRO A 177 -16.37 5.19 6.32
C PRO A 177 -17.53 6.15 6.04
N VAL A 178 -17.40 7.39 6.53
CA VAL A 178 -18.34 8.48 6.22
C VAL A 178 -18.33 8.67 4.70
N ARG A 179 -19.49 8.49 4.06
CA ARG A 179 -19.66 8.80 2.64
C ARG A 179 -19.40 10.29 2.46
N GLY A 180 -18.25 10.63 1.90
CA GLY A 180 -17.99 11.98 1.45
C GLY A 180 -18.94 12.33 0.31
N SER A 181 -19.62 13.43 0.47
CA SER A 181 -20.44 14.12 -0.55
C SER A 181 -19.59 14.59 -1.72
#